data_28ae89b5b85430d4ad110e1e7ed8aa2c
#
_entry.id   28ae89b5b85430d4ad110e1e7ed8aa2c
#
_cell.length_a   1.000
_cell.length_b   1.000
_cell.length_c   1.000
_cell.angle_alpha   90.00
_cell.angle_beta   90.00
_cell.angle_gamma   90.00
#
_symmetry.space_group_name_H-M   'P 1'
#
loop_
_entity.id
_entity.type
_entity.pdbx_description
1 polymer ?
#
loop_
_entity_poly.entity_id
_entity_poly.type
_entity_poly.pdbx_seq_one_letter_code
_entity_poly.pdbx_strand_id
1 'polypeptide(L)'
;MSEAKHLLLLFGVSSQIVVLYMAPFSDSKRYHRNVGFWANVDGVDMSVLIPLMKDSSPSVETVDQECLLGEPHEVIKVDLYSITRAEIDFITTEFSFKPNRSAPLHGFAFWFVADFSEDAMFDVHYEDMVLAPVPLLSTAPDAPSTHWMQTLLDCPDPLHVEEDQVIEGILNIEIEEFDHRLLRISLKYGLDGELIELETQF
;
A
#
# COMPACT_ATOMS: atom_id res chain seq x y z
N MET A 1 12.55 19.63 18.52
CA MET A 1 12.33 19.85 17.08
C MET A 1 12.55 18.47 16.45
N SER A 2 11.54 17.87 15.86
CA SER A 2 11.55 16.47 15.41
C SER A 2 12.58 16.26 14.27
N GLU A 3 13.26 15.09 14.24
CA GLU A 3 14.21 14.73 13.17
C GLU A 3 13.57 14.77 11.78
N ALA A 4 12.27 14.48 11.68
CA ALA A 4 11.47 14.62 10.45
C ALA A 4 11.46 16.08 9.95
N LYS A 5 11.35 17.07 10.84
CA LYS A 5 11.50 18.50 10.49
C LYS A 5 12.88 18.84 9.93
N HIS A 6 13.92 18.17 10.40
CA HIS A 6 15.28 18.43 9.95
C HIS A 6 15.53 17.89 8.54
N LEU A 7 14.95 16.72 8.23
CA LEU A 7 15.05 16.09 6.91
C LEU A 7 14.29 16.91 5.85
N LEU A 8 13.10 17.39 6.17
CA LEU A 8 12.26 18.19 5.28
C LEU A 8 12.85 19.57 5.02
N LEU A 9 13.46 20.21 6.03
CA LEU A 9 14.15 21.52 5.87
C LEU A 9 15.41 21.43 4.99
N LEU A 10 16.10 20.28 4.95
CA LEU A 10 17.26 20.04 4.10
C LEU A 10 16.90 19.95 2.60
N PHE A 11 15.67 19.59 2.26
CA PHE A 11 15.20 19.48 0.88
C PHE A 11 14.38 20.70 0.42
N GLY A 12 14.17 21.69 1.28
CA GLY A 12 13.38 22.90 0.94
C GLY A 12 11.93 22.61 0.56
N VAL A 13 11.41 21.47 1.00
CA VAL A 13 10.06 20.99 0.69
C VAL A 13 9.16 21.26 1.90
N SER A 14 8.12 22.04 1.68
CA SER A 14 7.13 22.40 2.70
C SER A 14 5.84 21.58 2.46
N SER A 15 5.92 20.24 2.55
CA SER A 15 4.69 19.42 2.59
C SER A 15 4.03 19.61 3.96
N GLN A 16 2.73 19.86 3.96
CA GLN A 16 1.97 20.01 5.21
C GLN A 16 1.25 18.70 5.56
N ILE A 17 0.67 18.05 4.58
CA ILE A 17 -0.13 16.85 4.78
C ILE A 17 0.37 15.72 3.89
N VAL A 18 0.55 14.55 4.47
CA VAL A 18 0.82 13.28 3.76
C VAL A 18 -0.24 12.28 4.13
N VAL A 19 -0.81 11.63 3.13
CA VAL A 19 -1.79 10.57 3.32
C VAL A 19 -1.26 9.28 2.73
N LEU A 20 -1.26 8.21 3.52
CA LEU A 20 -0.97 6.86 3.06
C LEU A 20 -2.27 6.15 2.74
N TYR A 21 -2.36 5.58 1.56
CA TYR A 21 -3.50 4.80 1.09
C TYR A 21 -3.13 3.34 0.87
N MET A 22 -4.13 2.47 0.93
CA MET A 22 -4.03 1.08 0.50
C MET A 22 -5.27 0.67 -0.29
N ALA A 23 -5.11 -0.30 -1.20
CA ALA A 23 -6.22 -0.97 -1.86
C ALA A 23 -5.87 -2.43 -2.20
N PRO A 24 -6.86 -3.34 -2.26
CA PRO A 24 -6.67 -4.70 -2.76
C PRO A 24 -6.43 -4.68 -4.26
N PHE A 25 -5.58 -5.58 -4.76
CA PHE A 25 -5.30 -5.67 -6.19
C PHE A 25 -5.33 -7.10 -6.73
N SER A 26 -5.60 -7.19 -8.04
CA SER A 26 -5.53 -8.42 -8.82
C SER A 26 -4.70 -8.20 -10.08
N ASP A 27 -3.51 -8.78 -10.14
CA ASP A 27 -2.64 -8.78 -11.32
C ASP A 27 -2.16 -10.19 -11.65
N SER A 28 -2.94 -10.89 -12.48
CA SER A 28 -2.63 -12.25 -12.91
C SER A 28 -1.37 -12.33 -13.78
N LYS A 29 -1.02 -11.26 -14.50
CA LYS A 29 0.20 -11.23 -15.33
C LYS A 29 1.44 -11.18 -14.44
N ARG A 30 1.42 -10.30 -13.43
CA ARG A 30 2.47 -10.18 -12.44
C ARG A 30 2.61 -11.48 -11.64
N TYR A 31 1.50 -12.04 -11.15
CA TYR A 31 1.51 -13.30 -10.42
C TYR A 31 2.10 -14.45 -11.26
N HIS A 32 1.70 -14.54 -12.53
CA HIS A 32 2.27 -15.55 -13.43
C HIS A 32 3.77 -15.32 -13.66
N ARG A 33 4.23 -14.08 -13.84
CA ARG A 33 5.65 -13.74 -14.01
C ARG A 33 6.48 -14.13 -12.78
N ASN A 34 5.98 -13.86 -11.57
CA ASN A 34 6.76 -14.00 -10.34
C ASN A 34 6.65 -15.40 -9.74
N VAL A 35 5.48 -16.05 -9.84
CA VAL A 35 5.17 -17.33 -9.22
C VAL A 35 4.90 -18.42 -10.29
N GLY A 36 3.99 -18.17 -11.21
CA GLY A 36 3.56 -19.15 -12.22
C GLY A 36 4.65 -19.56 -13.20
N PHE A 37 5.64 -18.69 -13.46
CA PHE A 37 6.80 -18.94 -14.30
C PHE A 37 7.54 -20.23 -13.92
N TRP A 38 7.62 -20.54 -12.63
CA TRP A 38 8.37 -21.70 -12.12
C TRP A 38 7.71 -23.05 -12.41
N ALA A 39 6.45 -23.08 -12.84
CA ALA A 39 5.80 -24.30 -13.25
C ALA A 39 6.33 -24.83 -14.59
N ASN A 40 6.93 -23.96 -15.44
CA ASN A 40 7.52 -24.37 -16.70
C ASN A 40 8.60 -23.37 -17.14
N VAL A 41 9.84 -23.65 -16.77
CA VAL A 41 11.03 -22.84 -17.17
C VAL A 41 11.68 -23.51 -18.37
N ASP A 42 11.44 -22.98 -19.56
CA ASP A 42 11.98 -23.50 -20.83
C ASP A 42 11.73 -25.03 -21.03
N GLY A 43 10.56 -25.51 -20.62
CA GLY A 43 10.19 -26.93 -20.74
C GLY A 43 10.57 -27.79 -19.52
N VAL A 44 11.19 -27.21 -18.50
CA VAL A 44 11.55 -27.88 -17.25
C VAL A 44 10.56 -27.50 -16.14
N ASP A 45 9.97 -28.50 -15.49
CA ASP A 45 9.14 -28.30 -14.30
C ASP A 45 10.03 -27.97 -13.09
N MET A 46 9.95 -26.72 -12.62
CA MET A 46 10.64 -26.23 -11.43
C MET A 46 9.64 -25.83 -10.32
N SER A 47 8.43 -26.38 -10.34
CA SER A 47 7.36 -26.07 -9.40
C SER A 47 7.73 -26.26 -7.92
N VAL A 48 8.75 -27.07 -7.63
CA VAL A 48 9.35 -27.22 -6.30
C VAL A 48 9.84 -25.89 -5.70
N LEU A 49 10.13 -24.89 -6.53
CA LEU A 49 10.57 -23.54 -6.10
C LEU A 49 9.40 -22.60 -5.80
N ILE A 50 8.19 -22.91 -6.24
CA ILE A 50 7.01 -22.05 -6.06
C ILE A 50 6.80 -21.64 -4.59
N PRO A 51 6.90 -22.54 -3.60
CA PRO A 51 6.74 -22.15 -2.19
C PRO A 51 7.75 -21.10 -1.71
N LEU A 52 8.96 -21.09 -2.30
CA LEU A 52 9.99 -20.09 -2.00
C LEU A 52 9.73 -18.75 -2.71
N MET A 53 8.97 -18.76 -3.80
CA MET A 53 8.63 -17.56 -4.57
C MET A 53 7.36 -16.88 -4.04
N LYS A 54 6.61 -17.54 -3.17
CA LYS A 54 5.46 -16.99 -2.45
C LYS A 54 5.90 -16.24 -1.19
N ASP A 55 7.03 -15.54 -1.29
CA ASP A 55 7.50 -14.67 -0.22
C ASP A 55 6.58 -13.45 -0.10
N SER A 56 6.21 -13.13 1.13
CA SER A 56 5.38 -11.97 1.47
C SER A 56 6.22 -10.71 1.70
N SER A 57 7.51 -10.73 1.36
CA SER A 57 8.36 -9.54 1.44
C SER A 57 7.81 -8.43 0.55
N PRO A 58 7.73 -7.19 1.06
CA PRO A 58 7.24 -6.08 0.26
C PRO A 58 8.08 -5.88 -1.01
N SER A 59 7.42 -5.60 -2.11
CA SER A 59 8.06 -5.25 -3.38
C SER A 59 7.65 -3.84 -3.81
N VAL A 60 8.49 -3.18 -4.61
CA VAL A 60 8.21 -1.85 -5.15
C VAL A 60 8.07 -1.96 -6.65
N GLU A 61 6.84 -1.85 -7.14
CA GLU A 61 6.49 -1.97 -8.57
C GLU A 61 5.34 -1.01 -8.91
N THR A 62 5.14 -0.76 -10.20
CA THR A 62 3.98 -0.03 -10.69
C THR A 62 2.78 -0.97 -10.84
N VAL A 63 1.63 -0.56 -10.31
CA VAL A 63 0.35 -1.23 -10.47
C VAL A 63 -0.55 -0.37 -11.35
N ASP A 64 -1.17 -0.97 -12.37
CA ASP A 64 -2.18 -0.28 -13.17
C ASP A 64 -3.46 -0.10 -12.35
N GLN A 65 -4.12 1.05 -12.49
CA GLN A 65 -5.40 1.34 -11.82
C GLN A 65 -6.45 0.25 -12.07
N GLU A 66 -6.48 -0.33 -13.28
CA GLU A 66 -7.39 -1.42 -13.63
C GLU A 66 -7.18 -2.69 -12.81
N CYS A 67 -5.99 -2.85 -12.20
CA CYS A 67 -5.69 -3.97 -11.32
C CYS A 67 -6.27 -3.81 -9.92
N LEU A 68 -6.69 -2.61 -9.51
CA LEU A 68 -7.31 -2.42 -8.20
C LEU A 68 -8.69 -3.10 -8.16
N LEU A 69 -8.99 -3.71 -7.02
CA LEU A 69 -10.26 -4.42 -6.80
C LEU A 69 -11.29 -3.60 -6.02
N GLY A 70 -10.93 -2.40 -5.54
CA GLY A 70 -11.85 -1.57 -4.77
C GLY A 70 -11.33 -0.16 -4.62
N GLU A 71 -12.14 0.68 -3.97
CA GLU A 71 -11.77 2.05 -3.64
C GLU A 71 -10.61 2.10 -2.65
N PRO A 72 -9.73 3.12 -2.74
CA PRO A 72 -8.65 3.31 -1.78
C PRO A 72 -9.17 3.50 -0.34
N HIS A 73 -8.46 2.89 0.61
CA HIS A 73 -8.65 3.14 2.05
C HIS A 73 -7.53 4.03 2.57
N GLU A 74 -7.88 5.07 3.33
CA GLU A 74 -6.92 5.92 4.02
C GLU A 74 -6.36 5.18 5.24
N VAL A 75 -5.08 4.84 5.20
CA VAL A 75 -4.38 4.16 6.31
C VAL A 75 -4.07 5.15 7.42
N ILE A 76 -3.50 6.30 7.05
CA ILE A 76 -3.18 7.40 7.96
C ILE A 76 -3.04 8.71 7.19
N LYS A 77 -3.54 9.79 7.79
CA LYS A 77 -3.31 11.17 7.37
C LYS A 77 -2.41 11.86 8.39
N VAL A 78 -1.30 12.39 7.94
CA VAL A 78 -0.25 12.98 8.76
C VAL A 78 -0.09 14.46 8.45
N ASP A 79 -0.27 15.31 9.46
CA ASP A 79 0.21 16.70 9.42
C ASP A 79 1.66 16.72 9.92
N LEU A 80 2.60 17.02 9.01
CA LEU A 80 4.02 16.99 9.29
C LEU A 80 4.49 18.09 10.27
N TYR A 81 3.67 19.10 10.54
CA TYR A 81 3.98 20.14 11.53
C TYR A 81 3.58 19.74 12.94
N SER A 82 2.52 18.98 13.10
CA SER A 82 1.94 18.64 14.41
C SER A 82 2.19 17.21 14.84
N ILE A 83 2.43 16.28 13.90
CA ILE A 83 2.62 14.86 14.21
C ILE A 83 3.71 14.63 15.26
N THR A 84 3.41 13.81 16.22
CA THR A 84 4.35 13.35 17.24
C THR A 84 4.98 12.03 16.87
N ARG A 85 6.15 11.72 17.44
CA ARG A 85 6.79 10.43 17.22
C ARG A 85 5.90 9.26 17.65
N ALA A 86 5.22 9.39 18.78
CA ALA A 86 4.35 8.33 19.31
C ALA A 86 3.19 7.98 18.36
N GLU A 87 2.71 8.93 17.56
CA GLU A 87 1.63 8.72 16.59
C GLU A 87 2.09 7.98 15.34
N ILE A 88 3.39 8.07 14.98
CA ILE A 88 3.95 7.36 13.83
C ILE A 88 4.70 6.08 14.20
N ASP A 89 5.14 5.93 15.46
CA ASP A 89 5.85 4.73 15.92
C ASP A 89 4.96 3.48 15.83
N PHE A 90 3.65 3.66 15.96
CA PHE A 90 2.66 2.57 15.84
C PHE A 90 1.36 3.06 15.22
N ILE A 91 1.07 2.59 14.01
CA ILE A 91 -0.14 2.90 13.26
C ILE A 91 -1.02 1.66 13.22
N THR A 92 -2.29 1.79 13.60
CA THR A 92 -3.29 0.73 13.47
C THR A 92 -4.51 1.28 12.74
N THR A 93 -4.97 0.56 11.73
CA THR A 93 -6.22 0.88 11.04
C THR A 93 -7.02 -0.37 10.74
N GLU A 94 -8.33 -0.30 10.91
CA GLU A 94 -9.28 -1.29 10.42
C GLU A 94 -9.70 -0.90 9.02
N PHE A 95 -9.86 -1.87 8.13
CA PHE A 95 -10.29 -1.62 6.77
C PHE A 95 -11.38 -2.58 6.34
N SER A 96 -12.17 -2.13 5.37
CA SER A 96 -13.18 -2.94 4.72
C SER A 96 -13.25 -2.55 3.24
N PHE A 97 -13.04 -3.52 2.35
CA PHE A 97 -13.12 -3.34 0.91
C PHE A 97 -14.28 -4.14 0.33
N LYS A 98 -14.87 -3.59 -0.73
CA LYS A 98 -15.82 -4.29 -1.59
C LYS A 98 -15.23 -4.39 -2.98
N PRO A 99 -14.84 -5.60 -3.43
CA PRO A 99 -14.34 -5.80 -4.78
C PRO A 99 -15.35 -5.33 -5.82
N ASN A 100 -14.87 -4.62 -6.83
CA ASN A 100 -15.68 -4.13 -7.96
C ASN A 100 -15.89 -5.17 -9.06
N ARG A 101 -15.33 -6.37 -8.87
CA ARG A 101 -15.46 -7.54 -9.74
C ARG A 101 -14.99 -8.81 -9.04
N SER A 102 -15.45 -9.96 -9.52
CA SER A 102 -14.93 -11.27 -9.10
C SER A 102 -13.54 -11.49 -9.69
N ALA A 103 -12.54 -11.75 -8.84
CA ALA A 103 -11.15 -11.94 -9.23
C ALA A 103 -10.32 -12.59 -8.11
N PRO A 104 -9.14 -13.15 -8.41
CA PRO A 104 -8.20 -13.51 -7.35
C PRO A 104 -7.61 -12.25 -6.69
N LEU A 105 -7.67 -12.18 -5.38
CA LEU A 105 -6.95 -11.19 -4.57
C LEU A 105 -5.47 -11.61 -4.52
N HIS A 106 -4.60 -10.86 -5.20
CA HIS A 106 -3.17 -11.14 -5.22
C HIS A 106 -2.40 -10.43 -4.12
N GLY A 107 -2.98 -9.39 -3.52
CA GLY A 107 -2.35 -8.64 -2.44
C GLY A 107 -2.96 -7.26 -2.23
N PHE A 108 -2.20 -6.42 -1.53
CA PHE A 108 -2.55 -5.03 -1.23
C PHE A 108 -1.45 -4.09 -1.73
N ALA A 109 -1.87 -3.06 -2.46
CA ALA A 109 -0.99 -2.01 -2.94
C ALA A 109 -1.08 -0.80 -2.00
N PHE A 110 0.07 -0.19 -1.70
CA PHE A 110 0.20 0.99 -0.86
C PHE A 110 0.83 2.12 -1.65
N TRP A 111 0.33 3.33 -1.46
CA TRP A 111 0.86 4.55 -2.05
C TRP A 111 0.60 5.75 -1.15
N PHE A 112 1.27 6.85 -1.43
CA PHE A 112 1.07 8.08 -0.68
C PHE A 112 0.74 9.26 -1.59
N VAL A 113 0.09 10.24 -0.98
CA VAL A 113 -0.18 11.56 -1.57
C VAL A 113 0.36 12.59 -0.60
N ALA A 114 1.17 13.53 -1.10
CA ALA A 114 1.72 14.63 -0.32
C ALA A 114 1.23 15.97 -0.89
N ASP A 115 0.59 16.76 -0.07
CA ASP A 115 0.11 18.10 -0.40
C ASP A 115 1.09 19.15 0.08
N PHE A 116 1.56 20.00 -0.84
CA PHE A 116 2.53 21.07 -0.60
C PHE A 116 1.86 22.46 -0.61
N SER A 117 0.53 22.53 -0.62
CA SER A 117 -0.17 23.82 -0.60
C SER A 117 -0.03 24.52 0.75
N GLU A 118 0.04 25.86 0.72
CA GLU A 118 0.05 26.67 1.94
C GLU A 118 -1.29 26.61 2.70
N ASP A 119 -2.38 26.20 2.00
CA ASP A 119 -3.76 26.16 2.52
C ASP A 119 -4.24 24.73 2.86
N ALA A 120 -3.35 23.73 2.92
CA ALA A 120 -3.71 22.33 3.17
C ALA A 120 -4.33 22.04 4.57
N MET A 121 -4.69 23.08 5.32
CA MET A 121 -5.41 22.96 6.60
C MET A 121 -6.91 22.64 6.45
N PHE A 122 -7.44 22.54 5.22
CA PHE A 122 -8.86 22.27 4.98
C PHE A 122 -9.06 20.88 4.37
N ASP A 123 -10.12 20.19 4.80
CA ASP A 123 -10.56 18.87 4.31
C ASP A 123 -10.58 18.82 2.76
N VAL A 124 -9.50 18.31 2.18
CA VAL A 124 -9.47 18.01 0.76
C VAL A 124 -10.04 16.60 0.57
N HIS A 125 -11.30 16.53 0.14
CA HIS A 125 -11.84 15.28 -0.37
C HIS A 125 -11.18 14.95 -1.72
N TYR A 126 -10.84 13.70 -1.95
CA TYR A 126 -10.20 13.21 -3.18
C TYR A 126 -10.90 13.66 -4.47
N GLU A 127 -12.23 13.87 -4.42
CA GLU A 127 -13.05 14.33 -5.55
C GLU A 127 -12.79 15.80 -5.93
N ASP A 128 -12.28 16.64 -5.03
CA ASP A 128 -12.03 18.07 -5.27
C ASP A 128 -10.62 18.36 -5.87
N MET A 129 -9.76 17.35 -5.99
CA MET A 129 -8.37 17.49 -6.47
C MET A 129 -8.23 17.83 -7.95
N VAL A 130 -9.32 17.80 -8.73
CA VAL A 130 -9.30 17.99 -10.20
C VAL A 130 -9.15 19.46 -10.63
N LEU A 131 -9.28 20.45 -9.74
CA LEU A 131 -9.47 21.85 -10.14
C LEU A 131 -8.42 22.86 -9.67
N ALA A 132 -7.39 22.52 -8.89
CA ALA A 132 -6.40 23.49 -8.43
C ALA A 132 -4.98 23.14 -8.90
N PRO A 133 -4.19 24.13 -9.37
CA PRO A 133 -2.77 23.93 -9.64
C PRO A 133 -1.99 23.93 -8.31
N VAL A 134 -2.27 22.95 -7.44
CA VAL A 134 -1.56 22.79 -6.17
C VAL A 134 -0.38 21.84 -6.44
N PRO A 135 0.80 22.10 -5.89
CA PRO A 135 1.93 21.17 -5.99
C PRO A 135 1.62 19.91 -5.17
N LEU A 136 0.89 19.00 -5.78
CA LEU A 136 0.52 17.71 -5.24
C LEU A 136 1.47 16.64 -5.79
N LEU A 137 2.10 15.88 -4.91
CA LEU A 137 2.81 14.67 -5.27
C LEU A 137 1.93 13.47 -4.97
N SER A 138 1.57 12.70 -5.99
CA SER A 138 0.82 11.46 -5.86
C SER A 138 1.62 10.30 -6.43
N THR A 139 1.69 9.21 -5.69
CA THR A 139 2.20 7.92 -6.17
C THR A 139 1.06 6.93 -6.39
N ALA A 140 -0.18 7.42 -6.52
CA ALA A 140 -1.35 6.60 -6.79
C ALA A 140 -1.29 5.92 -8.18
N PRO A 141 -1.92 4.75 -8.35
CA PRO A 141 -1.95 4.02 -9.63
C PRO A 141 -2.57 4.79 -10.80
N ASP A 142 -3.44 5.76 -10.52
CA ASP A 142 -4.10 6.63 -11.51
C ASP A 142 -3.33 7.93 -11.79
N ALA A 143 -2.27 8.21 -11.02
CA ALA A 143 -1.42 9.38 -11.19
C ALA A 143 -0.28 9.12 -12.19
N PRO A 144 0.37 10.18 -12.72
CA PRO A 144 1.59 10.01 -13.49
C PRO A 144 2.65 9.22 -12.72
N SER A 145 3.23 8.20 -13.36
CA SER A 145 4.20 7.33 -12.71
C SER A 145 5.38 8.12 -12.12
N THR A 146 5.75 7.80 -10.90
CA THR A 146 6.90 8.34 -10.19
C THR A 146 7.95 7.26 -9.95
N HIS A 147 9.18 7.62 -9.60
CA HIS A 147 10.22 6.64 -9.26
C HIS A 147 9.97 5.92 -7.93
N TRP A 148 9.05 6.41 -7.08
CA TRP A 148 8.64 5.71 -5.86
C TRP A 148 7.72 4.52 -6.13
N MET A 149 6.96 4.55 -7.25
CA MET A 149 6.00 3.50 -7.58
C MET A 149 5.01 3.21 -6.43
N GLN A 150 4.53 1.98 -6.32
CA GLN A 150 3.72 1.51 -5.21
C GLN A 150 4.46 0.42 -4.44
N THR A 151 4.19 0.30 -3.13
CA THR A 151 4.64 -0.84 -2.33
C THR A 151 3.56 -1.90 -2.35
N LEU A 152 3.93 -3.13 -2.69
CA LEU A 152 3.01 -4.27 -2.80
C LEU A 152 3.30 -5.29 -1.71
N LEU A 153 2.26 -5.70 -1.02
CA LEU A 153 2.26 -6.86 -0.13
C LEU A 153 1.48 -7.98 -0.81
N ASP A 154 2.18 -9.02 -1.24
CA ASP A 154 1.56 -10.16 -1.90
C ASP A 154 0.91 -11.10 -0.90
N CYS A 155 -0.28 -11.61 -1.24
CA CYS A 155 -0.88 -12.75 -0.56
C CYS A 155 -0.10 -14.01 -0.94
N PRO A 156 0.42 -14.81 0.02
CA PRO A 156 1.14 -16.05 -0.28
C PRO A 156 0.31 -17.01 -1.12
N ASP A 157 -0.97 -17.09 -0.83
CA ASP A 157 -1.97 -17.82 -1.60
C ASP A 157 -3.11 -16.86 -1.97
N PRO A 158 -3.29 -16.55 -3.27
CA PRO A 158 -4.37 -15.68 -3.72
C PRO A 158 -5.74 -16.26 -3.34
N LEU A 159 -6.58 -15.42 -2.73
CA LEU A 159 -7.97 -15.76 -2.41
C LEU A 159 -8.87 -15.36 -3.58
N HIS A 160 -9.78 -16.22 -3.98
CA HIS A 160 -10.82 -15.81 -4.92
C HIS A 160 -11.86 -14.96 -4.17
N VAL A 161 -12.12 -13.76 -4.66
CA VAL A 161 -13.13 -12.86 -4.12
C VAL A 161 -14.22 -12.64 -5.17
N GLU A 162 -15.45 -12.54 -4.71
CA GLU A 162 -16.60 -12.21 -5.54
C GLU A 162 -16.87 -10.69 -5.53
N GLU A 163 -17.54 -10.20 -6.57
CA GLU A 163 -18.02 -8.82 -6.60
C GLU A 163 -18.89 -8.53 -5.36
N ASP A 164 -18.68 -7.38 -4.73
CA ASP A 164 -19.34 -6.92 -3.49
C ASP A 164 -19.09 -7.78 -2.23
N GLN A 165 -18.33 -8.87 -2.31
CA GLN A 165 -17.93 -9.65 -1.13
C GLN A 165 -16.99 -8.81 -0.25
N VAL A 166 -17.24 -8.78 1.05
CA VAL A 166 -16.47 -7.93 1.97
C VAL A 166 -15.13 -8.56 2.30
N ILE A 167 -14.03 -7.84 1.99
CA ILE A 167 -12.69 -8.11 2.48
C ILE A 167 -12.46 -7.17 3.66
N GLU A 168 -12.32 -7.69 4.85
CA GLU A 168 -12.08 -6.89 6.05
C GLU A 168 -10.81 -7.30 6.77
N GLY A 169 -10.28 -6.37 7.57
CA GLY A 169 -9.07 -6.68 8.31
C GLY A 169 -8.53 -5.53 9.13
N ILE A 170 -7.34 -5.77 9.67
CA ILE A 170 -6.57 -4.81 10.48
C ILE A 170 -5.16 -4.76 9.93
N LEU A 171 -4.68 -3.55 9.70
CA LEU A 171 -3.29 -3.26 9.37
C LEU A 171 -2.61 -2.61 10.56
N ASN A 172 -1.45 -3.14 10.95
CA ASN A 172 -0.54 -2.53 11.89
C ASN A 172 0.79 -2.23 11.19
N ILE A 173 1.31 -1.02 11.38
CA ILE A 173 2.65 -0.62 10.93
C ILE A 173 3.39 -0.11 12.15
N GLU A 174 4.55 -0.68 12.41
CA GLU A 174 5.40 -0.36 13.56
C GLU A 174 6.81 -0.02 13.07
N ILE A 175 7.39 1.07 13.59
CA ILE A 175 8.79 1.41 13.34
C ILE A 175 9.66 0.52 14.22
N GLU A 176 10.68 -0.13 13.63
CA GLU A 176 11.61 -0.97 14.39
C GLU A 176 12.41 -0.17 15.43
N GLU A 177 12.51 -0.70 16.64
CA GLU A 177 13.17 -0.03 17.76
C GLU A 177 14.66 0.20 17.52
N PHE A 178 15.33 -0.76 16.86
CA PHE A 178 16.77 -0.74 16.64
C PHE A 178 17.21 -0.12 15.32
N ASP A 179 16.35 -0.10 14.31
CA ASP A 179 16.58 0.63 13.05
C ASP A 179 15.29 1.31 12.60
N HIS A 180 15.16 2.59 12.91
CA HIS A 180 13.99 3.42 12.60
C HIS A 180 13.72 3.61 11.09
N ARG A 181 14.52 3.02 10.22
CA ARG A 181 14.28 2.97 8.77
C ARG A 181 13.52 1.73 8.35
N LEU A 182 13.43 0.75 9.25
CA LEU A 182 12.70 -0.49 9.00
C LEU A 182 11.30 -0.41 9.60
N LEU A 183 10.33 -0.90 8.83
CA LEU A 183 8.95 -1.00 9.25
C LEU A 183 8.57 -2.48 9.40
N ARG A 184 7.96 -2.83 10.53
CA ARG A 184 7.25 -4.10 10.66
C ARG A 184 5.80 -3.88 10.26
N ILE A 185 5.32 -4.69 9.33
CA ILE A 185 3.95 -4.63 8.86
C ILE A 185 3.27 -5.94 9.22
N SER A 186 2.16 -5.85 9.96
CA SER A 186 1.28 -6.97 10.26
C SER A 186 -0.08 -6.68 9.67
N LEU A 187 -0.52 -7.55 8.76
CA LEU A 187 -1.78 -7.44 8.06
C LEU A 187 -2.62 -8.68 8.34
N LYS A 188 -3.75 -8.50 9.03
CA LYS A 188 -4.79 -9.53 9.19
C LYS A 188 -5.94 -9.19 8.28
N TYR A 189 -6.29 -10.09 7.40
CA TYR A 189 -7.36 -9.89 6.42
C TYR A 189 -8.14 -11.19 6.20
N GLY A 190 -9.35 -11.09 5.73
CA GLY A 190 -10.15 -12.28 5.48
C GLY A 190 -11.48 -11.99 4.82
N LEU A 191 -12.18 -13.08 4.55
CA LEU A 191 -13.50 -13.13 3.95
C LEU A 191 -14.42 -13.89 4.89
N ASP A 192 -15.64 -13.39 5.10
CA ASP A 192 -16.70 -14.11 5.83
C ASP A 192 -16.28 -14.66 7.21
N GLY A 193 -15.32 -13.98 7.88
CA GLY A 193 -14.85 -14.33 9.23
C GLY A 193 -13.67 -15.32 9.27
N GLU A 194 -13.19 -15.82 8.14
CA GLU A 194 -11.92 -16.55 8.08
C GLU A 194 -10.77 -15.54 7.92
N LEU A 195 -9.90 -15.46 8.92
CA LEU A 195 -8.79 -14.52 8.94
C LEU A 195 -7.47 -15.18 8.55
N ILE A 196 -6.72 -14.48 7.72
CA ILE A 196 -5.33 -14.78 7.34
C ILE A 196 -4.45 -13.70 7.94
N GLU A 197 -3.33 -14.11 8.51
CA GLU A 197 -2.33 -13.19 9.05
C GLU A 197 -1.07 -13.21 8.20
N LEU A 198 -0.57 -12.03 7.88
CA LEU A 198 0.65 -11.81 7.13
C LEU A 198 1.52 -10.85 7.94
N GLU A 199 2.74 -11.28 8.27
CA GLU A 199 3.75 -10.44 8.90
C GLU A 199 4.97 -10.32 8.00
N THR A 200 5.48 -9.09 7.85
CA THR A 200 6.67 -8.83 7.04
C THR A 200 7.43 -7.62 7.57
N GLN A 201 8.65 -7.46 7.10
CA GLN A 201 9.53 -6.33 7.42
C GLN A 201 9.95 -5.63 6.12
N PHE A 202 9.91 -4.30 6.14
CA PHE A 202 10.23 -3.45 4.99
C PHE A 202 11.28 -2.40 5.35
#